data_96e65979f27bb46d7025267b3b64dff1
#
_entry.id   96e65979f27bb46d7025267b3b64dff1
#
_cell.length_a   1.000
_cell.length_b   1.000
_cell.length_c   1.000
_cell.angle_alpha   90.00
_cell.angle_beta   90.00
_cell.angle_gamma   90.00
#
_symmetry.space_group_name_H-M   'P 1'
#
loop_
_entity.id
_entity.type
_entity.pdbx_description
1 polymer ?
#
loop_
_entity_poly.entity_id
_entity_poly.type
_entity_poly.pdbx_seq_one_letter_code
_entity_poly.pdbx_strand_id
1 'polypeptide(L)'
;LSFVGFGFSYSLEASIKRAYDAGLIIAAAAGNEQGEGSGYSLDDTPMYPACHDGKNGENMVIGVAATDTLDQKAIFSSHGFKCVDIAAPGTSIFSTLVYSPKHNTPDKVFDKYYGGYWSGTSMATPMVSAAAALIRSANPALGRDEILNILFNNSDNINKLNPNYLNQLGKGRLNIYSSVSAAEKLLLNKKTSLISSL
;
A
#
# COMPACT_ATOMS: atom_id res chain seq x y z
N LEU A 1 7.99 -1.02 0.58
CA LEU A 1 8.94 -0.35 1.47
C LEU A 1 8.23 0.01 2.78
N SER A 2 8.53 -0.74 3.87
CA SER A 2 7.87 -0.55 5.18
C SER A 2 8.72 0.30 6.13
N PHE A 3 9.29 1.38 5.61
CA PHE A 3 10.07 2.36 6.36
C PHE A 3 9.76 3.77 5.85
N VAL A 4 10.01 4.77 6.70
CA VAL A 4 9.82 6.18 6.38
C VAL A 4 10.93 7.04 7.01
N GLY A 5 11.13 8.22 6.44
CA GLY A 5 11.99 9.27 6.95
C GLY A 5 11.50 10.64 6.49
N PHE A 6 11.89 11.69 7.23
CA PHE A 6 11.53 13.08 6.91
C PHE A 6 12.44 13.72 5.86
N GLY A 7 13.60 13.11 5.62
CA GLY A 7 14.61 13.68 4.72
C GLY A 7 14.44 13.24 3.28
N PHE A 8 14.36 14.18 2.35
CA PHE A 8 14.44 13.90 0.91
C PHE A 8 15.85 13.37 0.55
N SER A 9 15.89 12.29 -0.24
CA SER A 9 17.15 11.70 -0.70
C SER A 9 17.15 11.58 -2.23
N TYR A 10 18.03 12.33 -2.90
CA TYR A 10 18.21 12.26 -4.35
C TYR A 10 18.65 10.88 -4.85
N SER A 11 19.47 10.16 -4.07
CA SER A 11 19.91 8.81 -4.43
C SER A 11 18.78 7.80 -4.32
N LEU A 12 17.91 7.93 -3.33
CA LEU A 12 16.70 7.12 -3.20
C LEU A 12 15.71 7.44 -4.33
N GLU A 13 15.45 8.72 -4.61
CA GLU A 13 14.60 9.15 -5.72
C GLU A 13 15.07 8.56 -7.05
N ALA A 14 16.39 8.67 -7.34
CA ALA A 14 16.96 8.11 -8.56
C ALA A 14 16.81 6.58 -8.64
N SER A 15 16.86 5.88 -7.50
CA SER A 15 16.66 4.43 -7.45
C SER A 15 15.19 4.05 -7.65
N ILE A 16 14.27 4.79 -7.04
CA ILE A 16 12.83 4.67 -7.25
C ILE A 16 12.49 4.91 -8.73
N LYS A 17 13.03 5.98 -9.32
CA LYS A 17 12.80 6.31 -10.73
C LYS A 17 13.26 5.18 -11.67
N ARG A 18 14.43 4.60 -11.44
CA ARG A 18 14.90 3.44 -12.22
C ARG A 18 13.99 2.23 -12.08
N ALA A 19 13.50 1.95 -10.87
CA ALA A 19 12.56 0.85 -10.64
C ALA A 19 11.21 1.11 -11.31
N TYR A 20 10.70 2.33 -11.21
CA TYR A 20 9.49 2.78 -11.89
C TYR A 20 9.60 2.63 -13.41
N ASP A 21 10.70 3.12 -14.01
CA ASP A 21 10.95 3.03 -15.46
C ASP A 21 11.09 1.58 -15.94
N ALA A 22 11.52 0.68 -15.07
CA ALA A 22 11.55 -0.75 -15.31
C ALA A 22 10.17 -1.42 -15.14
N GLY A 23 9.10 -0.68 -14.86
CA GLY A 23 7.74 -1.18 -14.71
C GLY A 23 7.45 -1.87 -13.35
N LEU A 24 8.29 -1.64 -12.34
CA LEU A 24 8.03 -2.16 -10.99
C LEU A 24 6.92 -1.35 -10.31
N ILE A 25 6.12 -2.06 -9.50
CA ILE A 25 5.15 -1.45 -8.58
C ILE A 25 5.82 -1.30 -7.22
N ILE A 26 5.88 -0.07 -6.74
CA ILE A 26 6.50 0.27 -5.47
C ILE A 26 5.42 0.75 -4.52
N ALA A 27 5.20 0.06 -3.41
CA ALA A 27 4.34 0.52 -2.33
C ALA A 27 5.20 0.93 -1.12
N ALA A 28 4.84 2.02 -0.47
CA ALA A 28 5.56 2.54 0.70
C ALA A 28 4.59 2.95 1.81
N ALA A 29 5.04 2.75 3.04
CA ALA A 29 4.31 3.17 4.23
C ALA A 29 4.18 4.70 4.28
N ALA A 30 2.96 5.19 4.56
CA ALA A 30 2.70 6.62 4.72
C ALA A 30 3.36 7.20 5.99
N GLY A 31 3.68 6.35 6.96
CA GLY A 31 4.30 6.73 8.22
C GLY A 31 3.34 6.70 9.39
N ASN A 32 3.94 6.71 10.58
CA ASN A 32 3.22 6.64 11.84
C ASN A 32 3.69 7.78 12.75
N GLU A 33 2.76 8.49 13.36
CA GLU A 33 3.06 9.38 14.48
C GLU A 33 3.04 8.57 15.78
N GLN A 34 4.01 8.80 16.63
CA GLN A 34 4.10 8.16 17.94
C GLN A 34 3.48 9.04 19.03
N GLY A 35 2.94 8.40 20.06
CA GLY A 35 2.31 9.08 21.19
C GLY A 35 0.82 9.34 20.97
N GLU A 36 0.32 10.47 21.44
CA GLU A 36 -1.10 10.86 21.34
C GLU A 36 -1.47 11.51 19.98
N GLY A 37 -0.55 11.49 19.02
CA GLY A 37 -0.73 12.10 17.72
C GLY A 37 -1.74 11.37 16.84
N SER A 38 -2.34 12.13 15.93
CA SER A 38 -3.35 11.65 14.98
C SER A 38 -2.77 11.27 13.60
N GLY A 39 -1.47 11.08 13.50
CA GLY A 39 -0.73 10.90 12.24
C GLY A 39 -0.33 12.26 11.63
N TYR A 40 0.72 12.25 10.82
CA TYR A 40 1.17 13.46 10.12
C TYR A 40 0.34 13.72 8.87
N SER A 41 0.01 15.00 8.62
CA SER A 41 -0.42 15.45 7.30
C SER A 41 0.79 15.44 6.37
N LEU A 42 0.79 14.56 5.37
CA LEU A 42 1.89 14.46 4.40
C LEU A 42 1.91 15.64 3.41
N ASP A 43 0.83 16.41 3.37
CA ASP A 43 0.77 17.65 2.59
C ASP A 43 1.60 18.77 3.23
N ASP A 44 1.75 18.75 4.57
CA ASP A 44 2.50 19.71 5.38
C ASP A 44 3.89 19.16 5.77
N THR A 45 3.96 17.86 6.06
CA THR A 45 5.17 17.17 6.53
C THR A 45 5.41 15.93 5.66
N PRO A 46 5.98 16.08 4.45
CA PRO A 46 6.23 14.96 3.55
C PRO A 46 7.13 13.90 4.17
N MET A 47 6.77 12.63 4.00
CA MET A 47 7.57 11.48 4.41
C MET A 47 7.99 10.64 3.20
N TYR A 48 9.23 10.23 3.21
CA TYR A 48 9.84 9.47 2.12
C TYR A 48 10.10 8.02 2.55
N PRO A 49 9.90 7.03 1.63
CA PRO A 49 9.72 7.18 0.19
C PRO A 49 8.28 7.43 -0.29
N ALA A 50 7.24 7.43 0.55
CA ALA A 50 5.85 7.56 0.10
C ALA A 50 5.60 8.82 -0.75
N CYS A 51 6.30 9.92 -0.47
CA CYS A 51 6.18 11.19 -1.22
C CYS A 51 7.23 11.34 -2.35
N HIS A 52 7.84 10.26 -2.82
CA HIS A 52 8.73 10.29 -3.98
C HIS A 52 7.96 10.07 -5.29
N ASP A 53 7.16 11.05 -5.66
CA ASP A 53 6.47 11.07 -6.95
C ASP A 53 7.25 11.84 -8.02
N GLY A 54 6.95 11.57 -9.28
CA GLY A 54 7.59 12.23 -10.40
C GLY A 54 7.18 13.70 -10.52
N LYS A 55 8.10 14.52 -11.03
CA LYS A 55 7.90 15.98 -11.19
C LYS A 55 6.79 16.34 -12.18
N ASN A 56 6.44 15.41 -13.07
CA ASN A 56 5.39 15.61 -14.09
C ASN A 56 4.06 14.96 -13.67
N GLY A 57 3.91 14.60 -12.39
CA GLY A 57 2.69 13.97 -11.86
C GLY A 57 2.67 12.44 -12.00
N GLU A 58 3.83 11.82 -12.29
CA GLU A 58 3.94 10.36 -12.25
C GLU A 58 3.78 9.86 -10.80
N ASN A 59 2.84 8.97 -10.55
CA ASN A 59 2.74 8.23 -9.31
C ASN A 59 3.77 7.10 -9.31
N MET A 60 4.98 7.39 -8.81
CA MET A 60 6.09 6.43 -8.79
C MET A 60 6.01 5.49 -7.60
N VAL A 61 5.42 5.94 -6.50
CA VAL A 61 5.33 5.20 -5.24
C VAL A 61 3.89 5.24 -4.74
N ILE A 62 3.29 4.09 -4.52
CA ILE A 62 1.97 3.97 -3.90
C ILE A 62 2.12 4.22 -2.39
N GLY A 63 1.68 5.37 -1.92
CA GLY A 63 1.64 5.68 -0.49
C GLY A 63 0.47 4.99 0.20
N VAL A 64 0.77 4.24 1.27
CA VAL A 64 -0.19 3.38 1.93
C VAL A 64 -0.47 3.84 3.35
N ALA A 65 -1.70 4.28 3.62
CA ALA A 65 -2.22 4.56 4.96
C ALA A 65 -2.72 3.28 5.65
N ALA A 66 -2.85 3.33 6.97
CA ALA A 66 -3.39 2.22 7.76
C ALA A 66 -4.82 2.50 8.23
N THR A 67 -5.68 1.48 8.11
CA THR A 67 -6.99 1.45 8.77
C THR A 67 -7.01 0.47 9.93
N ASP A 68 -7.97 0.67 10.82
CA ASP A 68 -8.33 -0.28 11.85
C ASP A 68 -9.36 -1.32 11.36
N THR A 69 -9.89 -2.14 12.29
CA THR A 69 -10.86 -3.20 12.00
C THR A 69 -12.27 -2.68 11.66
N LEU A 70 -12.51 -1.38 11.85
CA LEU A 70 -13.78 -0.71 11.52
C LEU A 70 -13.67 0.16 10.27
N ASP A 71 -12.61 0.00 9.48
CA ASP A 71 -12.27 0.83 8.31
C ASP A 71 -12.08 2.32 8.66
N GLN A 72 -11.84 2.65 9.93
CA GLN A 72 -11.43 3.98 10.35
C GLN A 72 -9.92 4.13 10.19
N LYS A 73 -9.47 5.35 9.91
CA LYS A 73 -8.03 5.65 9.90
C LYS A 73 -7.42 5.25 11.24
N ALA A 74 -6.41 4.38 11.22
CA ALA A 74 -5.67 4.06 12.42
C ALA A 74 -5.10 5.35 13.05
N ILE A 75 -5.22 5.50 14.37
CA ILE A 75 -4.90 6.75 15.07
C ILE A 75 -3.50 7.27 14.69
N PHE A 76 -2.53 6.40 14.62
CA PHE A 76 -1.14 6.73 14.30
C PHE A 76 -0.88 7.00 12.81
N SER A 77 -1.78 6.58 11.91
CA SER A 77 -1.52 6.62 10.46
C SER A 77 -1.41 8.04 9.94
N SER A 78 -0.33 8.34 9.23
CA SER A 78 -0.24 9.55 8.42
C SER A 78 -1.29 9.53 7.30
N HIS A 79 -1.64 10.71 6.81
CA HIS A 79 -2.70 10.97 5.85
C HIS A 79 -2.31 12.14 4.93
N GLY A 80 -3.03 12.36 3.85
CA GLY A 80 -2.78 13.49 2.95
C GLY A 80 -3.36 13.28 1.55
N PHE A 81 -3.47 14.37 0.79
CA PHE A 81 -4.02 14.35 -0.57
C PHE A 81 -3.00 13.97 -1.63
N LYS A 82 -1.70 14.23 -1.37
CA LYS A 82 -0.64 14.14 -2.39
C LYS A 82 0.11 12.82 -2.37
N CYS A 83 0.38 12.30 -1.18
CA CYS A 83 1.29 11.17 -0.99
C CYS A 83 0.59 9.89 -0.51
N VAL A 84 -0.73 9.91 -0.33
CA VAL A 84 -1.50 8.73 0.07
C VAL A 84 -2.43 8.33 -1.07
N ASP A 85 -2.20 7.14 -1.62
CA ASP A 85 -2.96 6.63 -2.76
C ASP A 85 -4.05 5.65 -2.37
N ILE A 86 -3.81 4.87 -1.31
CA ILE A 86 -4.71 3.83 -0.84
C ILE A 86 -4.51 3.58 0.65
N ALA A 87 -5.53 3.09 1.32
CA ALA A 87 -5.44 2.58 2.67
C ALA A 87 -5.54 1.05 2.69
N ALA A 88 -4.97 0.42 3.72
CA ALA A 88 -5.13 -1.01 3.95
C ALA A 88 -5.16 -1.32 5.46
N PRO A 89 -5.68 -2.48 5.90
CA PRO A 89 -5.66 -2.88 7.30
C PRO A 89 -4.23 -2.85 7.86
N GLY A 90 -4.04 -2.13 8.97
CA GLY A 90 -2.71 -1.93 9.56
C GLY A 90 -2.71 -1.98 11.07
N THR A 91 -3.77 -2.46 11.72
CA THR A 91 -3.83 -2.63 13.18
C THR A 91 -4.00 -4.10 13.55
N SER A 92 -3.31 -4.50 14.62
CA SER A 92 -3.42 -5.85 15.20
C SER A 92 -3.16 -6.98 14.19
N ILE A 93 -2.16 -6.82 13.34
CA ILE A 93 -1.83 -7.77 12.29
C ILE A 93 -1.03 -8.93 12.87
N PHE A 94 -1.55 -10.15 12.67
CA PHE A 94 -0.88 -11.40 12.98
C PHE A 94 -0.26 -11.99 11.71
N SER A 95 1.02 -12.39 11.76
CA SER A 95 1.73 -12.86 10.56
C SER A 95 2.87 -13.80 10.91
N THR A 96 3.60 -14.23 9.88
CA THR A 96 4.85 -14.98 10.03
C THR A 96 5.95 -14.11 10.60
N LEU A 97 6.84 -14.74 11.37
CA LEU A 97 8.04 -14.12 11.94
C LEU A 97 9.30 -14.82 11.47
N VAL A 98 10.40 -14.10 11.52
CA VAL A 98 11.73 -14.70 11.35
C VAL A 98 12.01 -15.65 12.52
N TYR A 99 12.24 -16.92 12.22
CA TYR A 99 12.66 -17.88 13.23
C TYR A 99 14.19 -17.83 13.41
N SER A 100 14.66 -17.26 14.49
CA SER A 100 16.08 -17.12 14.80
C SER A 100 16.33 -17.15 16.32
N PRO A 101 16.18 -18.33 16.99
CA PRO A 101 16.26 -18.43 18.46
C PRO A 101 17.60 -17.97 19.03
N LYS A 102 18.68 -18.05 18.26
CA LYS A 102 20.02 -17.58 18.68
C LYS A 102 20.12 -16.05 18.78
N HIS A 103 19.26 -15.33 18.08
CA HIS A 103 19.19 -13.85 18.09
C HIS A 103 17.95 -13.35 18.80
N ASN A 104 17.40 -14.20 19.68
CA ASN A 104 16.18 -13.87 20.40
C ASN A 104 16.42 -12.72 21.40
N THR A 105 15.51 -11.75 21.38
CA THR A 105 15.50 -10.65 22.35
C THR A 105 14.88 -11.13 23.67
N PRO A 106 14.99 -10.36 24.78
CA PRO A 106 14.31 -10.66 26.03
C PRO A 106 12.80 -10.93 25.86
N ASP A 107 12.18 -10.29 24.83
CA ASP A 107 10.75 -10.44 24.51
C ASP A 107 10.42 -11.73 23.75
N LYS A 108 11.41 -12.58 23.45
CA LYS A 108 11.26 -13.87 22.76
C LYS A 108 10.47 -13.78 21.46
N VAL A 109 10.78 -12.78 20.62
CA VAL A 109 10.07 -12.54 19.37
C VAL A 109 10.50 -13.54 18.28
N PHE A 110 11.77 -14.01 18.32
CA PHE A 110 12.36 -14.83 17.26
C PHE A 110 12.38 -16.33 17.58
N ASP A 111 11.67 -16.82 18.59
CA ASP A 111 11.61 -18.22 18.98
C ASP A 111 10.38 -18.96 18.43
N LYS A 112 9.59 -18.31 17.58
CA LYS A 112 8.37 -18.85 16.98
C LYS A 112 8.21 -18.39 15.54
N TYR A 113 7.45 -19.15 14.75
CA TYR A 113 7.22 -18.86 13.33
C TYR A 113 6.12 -17.84 13.07
N TYR A 114 5.23 -17.61 14.04
CA TYR A 114 4.09 -16.73 13.92
C TYR A 114 3.97 -15.85 15.16
N GLY A 115 3.56 -14.64 14.97
CA GLY A 115 3.30 -13.69 16.05
C GLY A 115 2.58 -12.43 15.54
N GLY A 116 2.28 -11.56 16.42
CA GLY A 116 1.52 -10.35 16.14
C GLY A 116 1.16 -9.72 17.46
N TYR A 117 0.28 -9.06 17.44
CA TYR A 117 -0.63 -8.15 16.87
C TYR A 117 0.05 -6.78 16.57
N TRP A 118 0.82 -6.75 15.53
CA TRP A 118 1.61 -5.58 15.14
C TRP A 118 0.71 -4.54 14.48
N SER A 119 0.98 -3.26 14.75
CA SER A 119 0.22 -2.16 14.15
C SER A 119 1.17 -1.15 13.51
N GLY A 120 0.80 -0.65 12.35
CA GLY A 120 1.58 0.34 11.60
C GLY A 120 1.20 0.38 10.12
N THR A 121 1.48 1.49 9.47
CA THR A 121 1.44 1.58 8.00
C THR A 121 2.43 0.59 7.36
N SER A 122 3.46 0.17 8.11
CA SER A 122 4.38 -0.90 7.74
C SER A 122 3.69 -2.25 7.55
N MET A 123 2.56 -2.53 8.24
CA MET A 123 1.76 -3.73 8.11
C MET A 123 0.71 -3.62 7.01
N ALA A 124 0.22 -2.42 6.74
CA ALA A 124 -0.70 -2.13 5.64
C ALA A 124 -0.01 -2.25 4.26
N THR A 125 1.21 -1.76 4.14
CA THR A 125 1.98 -1.70 2.88
C THR A 125 2.17 -3.05 2.19
N PRO A 126 2.59 -4.14 2.86
CA PRO A 126 2.74 -5.44 2.22
C PRO A 126 1.42 -6.02 1.71
N MET A 127 0.27 -5.66 2.27
CA MET A 127 -1.04 -6.08 1.75
C MET A 127 -1.30 -5.49 0.37
N VAL A 128 -0.93 -4.23 0.14
CA VAL A 128 -1.04 -3.59 -1.18
C VAL A 128 -0.08 -4.22 -2.18
N SER A 129 1.15 -4.51 -1.77
CA SER A 129 2.14 -5.20 -2.62
C SER A 129 1.67 -6.60 -3.00
N ALA A 130 1.09 -7.35 -2.05
CA ALA A 130 0.54 -8.68 -2.29
C ALA A 130 -0.67 -8.62 -3.24
N ALA A 131 -1.55 -7.65 -3.08
CA ALA A 131 -2.69 -7.44 -3.96
C ALA A 131 -2.25 -7.17 -5.41
N ALA A 132 -1.24 -6.31 -5.60
CA ALA A 132 -0.67 -6.06 -6.93
C ALA A 132 -0.11 -7.35 -7.57
N ALA A 133 0.57 -8.19 -6.78
CA ALA A 133 1.08 -9.48 -7.24
C ALA A 133 -0.06 -10.46 -7.61
N LEU A 134 -1.14 -10.51 -6.82
CA LEU A 134 -2.31 -11.33 -7.11
C LEU A 134 -3.03 -10.88 -8.39
N ILE A 135 -3.20 -9.58 -8.60
CA ILE A 135 -3.76 -9.02 -9.83
C ILE A 135 -2.92 -9.43 -11.04
N ARG A 136 -1.59 -9.30 -10.94
CA ARG A 136 -0.64 -9.72 -11.99
C ARG A 136 -0.72 -11.23 -12.24
N SER A 137 -0.87 -12.04 -11.20
CA SER A 137 -1.03 -13.50 -11.30
C SER A 137 -2.34 -13.87 -11.99
N ALA A 138 -3.44 -13.18 -11.68
CA ALA A 138 -4.75 -13.39 -12.30
C ALA A 138 -4.78 -12.99 -13.77
N ASN A 139 -4.03 -11.94 -14.13
CA ASN A 139 -3.91 -11.49 -15.52
C ASN A 139 -2.48 -11.00 -15.82
N PRO A 140 -1.57 -11.89 -16.25
CA PRO A 140 -0.17 -11.58 -16.51
C PRO A 140 0.07 -10.55 -17.63
N ALA A 141 -0.94 -10.29 -18.47
CA ALA A 141 -0.84 -9.34 -19.57
C ALA A 141 -1.00 -7.86 -19.14
N LEU A 142 -1.39 -7.61 -17.88
CA LEU A 142 -1.56 -6.26 -17.37
C LEU A 142 -0.22 -5.57 -17.15
N GLY A 143 -0.13 -4.33 -17.62
CA GLY A 143 0.98 -3.44 -17.30
C GLY A 143 0.87 -2.85 -15.88
N ARG A 144 1.89 -2.09 -15.47
CA ARG A 144 1.92 -1.42 -14.17
C ARG A 144 0.69 -0.54 -13.95
N ASP A 145 0.41 0.36 -14.87
CA ASP A 145 -0.66 1.36 -14.71
C ASP A 145 -2.05 0.73 -14.74
N GLU A 146 -2.24 -0.35 -15.49
CA GLU A 146 -3.48 -1.12 -15.46
C GLU A 146 -3.72 -1.78 -14.10
N ILE A 147 -2.66 -2.32 -13.46
CA ILE A 147 -2.73 -2.88 -12.12
C ILE A 147 -3.07 -1.80 -11.08
N LEU A 148 -2.44 -0.62 -11.16
CA LEU A 148 -2.76 0.50 -10.28
C LEU A 148 -4.21 0.96 -10.45
N ASN A 149 -4.66 1.11 -11.69
CA ASN A 149 -6.06 1.46 -11.97
C ASN A 149 -7.04 0.45 -11.39
N ILE A 150 -6.73 -0.85 -11.47
CA ILE A 150 -7.56 -1.90 -10.87
C ILE A 150 -7.57 -1.77 -9.34
N LEU A 151 -6.42 -1.61 -8.71
CA LEU A 151 -6.30 -1.42 -7.26
C LEU A 151 -7.16 -0.24 -6.78
N PHE A 152 -7.02 0.90 -7.43
CA PHE A 152 -7.64 2.15 -7.01
C PHE A 152 -9.13 2.19 -7.30
N ASN A 153 -9.57 1.72 -8.47
CA ASN A 153 -10.97 1.76 -8.86
C ASN A 153 -11.84 0.68 -8.17
N ASN A 154 -11.22 -0.33 -7.58
CA ASN A 154 -11.91 -1.40 -6.85
C ASN A 154 -11.71 -1.32 -5.34
N SER A 155 -11.12 -0.25 -4.82
CA SER A 155 -11.03 -0.01 -3.37
C SER A 155 -12.39 0.41 -2.79
N ASP A 156 -12.63 0.06 -1.53
CA ASP A 156 -13.85 0.43 -0.83
C ASP A 156 -13.77 1.88 -0.35
N ASN A 157 -14.77 2.68 -0.69
CA ASN A 157 -14.83 4.07 -0.24
C ASN A 157 -15.14 4.15 1.25
N ILE A 158 -14.17 4.65 2.02
CA ILE A 158 -14.24 4.77 3.48
C ILE A 158 -14.44 6.21 3.96
N ASN A 159 -14.72 7.16 3.09
CA ASN A 159 -14.87 8.58 3.44
C ASN A 159 -15.95 8.84 4.49
N LYS A 160 -17.07 8.10 4.42
CA LYS A 160 -18.17 8.25 5.40
C LYS A 160 -17.76 7.83 6.81
N LEU A 161 -16.84 6.89 6.94
CA LEU A 161 -16.31 6.41 8.20
C LEU A 161 -15.17 7.31 8.73
N ASN A 162 -14.64 8.19 7.87
CA ASN A 162 -13.50 9.05 8.14
C ASN A 162 -13.79 10.52 7.79
N PRO A 163 -14.83 11.15 8.40
CA PRO A 163 -15.26 12.49 8.00
C PRO A 163 -14.20 13.57 8.20
N ASN A 164 -13.30 13.41 9.16
CA ASN A 164 -12.19 14.33 9.43
C ASN A 164 -11.03 14.19 8.45
N TYR A 165 -11.02 13.14 7.63
CA TYR A 165 -9.95 12.79 6.69
C TYR A 165 -10.49 12.54 5.28
N LEU A 166 -11.53 13.29 4.87
CA LEU A 166 -12.16 13.15 3.55
C LEU A 166 -11.12 13.21 2.44
N ASN A 167 -11.06 12.16 1.61
CA ASN A 167 -10.12 12.02 0.49
C ASN A 167 -8.63 12.06 0.86
N GLN A 168 -8.27 11.99 2.14
CA GLN A 168 -6.87 11.98 2.61
C GLN A 168 -6.33 10.57 2.86
N LEU A 169 -7.15 9.56 2.62
CA LEU A 169 -6.80 8.13 2.72
C LEU A 169 -6.73 7.48 1.33
N GLY A 170 -6.42 8.28 0.33
CA GLY A 170 -6.35 7.86 -1.07
C GLY A 170 -7.71 7.49 -1.65
N LYS A 171 -7.74 6.49 -2.52
CA LYS A 171 -8.97 6.04 -3.20
C LYS A 171 -9.91 5.24 -2.30
N GLY A 172 -9.46 4.85 -1.10
CA GLY A 172 -10.22 4.07 -0.15
C GLY A 172 -9.43 2.90 0.44
N ARG A 173 -10.12 1.97 1.10
CA ARG A 173 -9.49 0.77 1.64
C ARG A 173 -9.35 -0.30 0.55
N LEU A 174 -8.18 -0.92 0.49
CA LEU A 174 -7.87 -2.02 -0.39
C LEU A 174 -8.93 -3.14 -0.34
N ASN A 175 -9.47 -3.53 -1.50
CA ASN A 175 -10.36 -4.66 -1.66
C ASN A 175 -9.73 -5.65 -2.65
N ILE A 176 -9.04 -6.66 -2.11
CA ILE A 176 -8.29 -7.65 -2.90
C ILE A 176 -9.25 -8.47 -3.76
N TYR A 177 -10.39 -8.89 -3.20
CA TYR A 177 -11.38 -9.70 -3.93
C TYR A 177 -11.91 -8.97 -5.17
N SER A 178 -12.37 -7.72 -5.01
CA SER A 178 -12.86 -6.91 -6.11
C SER A 178 -11.79 -6.67 -7.17
N SER A 179 -10.56 -6.39 -6.73
CA SER A 179 -9.44 -6.12 -7.63
C SER A 179 -9.04 -7.35 -8.45
N VAL A 180 -8.91 -8.52 -7.83
CA VAL A 180 -8.56 -9.77 -8.52
C VAL A 180 -9.67 -10.18 -9.48
N SER A 181 -10.95 -10.10 -9.04
CA SER A 181 -12.10 -10.40 -9.90
C SER A 181 -12.17 -9.47 -11.13
N ALA A 182 -11.81 -8.21 -10.99
CA ALA A 182 -11.74 -7.28 -12.13
C ALA A 182 -10.63 -7.69 -13.12
N ALA A 183 -9.46 -8.10 -12.63
CA ALA A 183 -8.36 -8.56 -13.47
C ALA A 183 -8.72 -9.83 -14.27
N GLU A 184 -9.40 -10.79 -13.64
CA GLU A 184 -9.87 -12.03 -14.29
C GLU A 184 -10.90 -11.73 -15.38
N LYS A 185 -11.87 -10.85 -15.10
CA LYS A 185 -12.88 -10.43 -16.10
C LYS A 185 -12.24 -9.80 -17.33
N LEU A 186 -11.23 -8.95 -17.16
CA LEU A 186 -10.50 -8.36 -18.28
C LEU A 186 -9.80 -9.42 -19.13
N LEU A 187 -9.21 -10.45 -18.52
CA LEU A 187 -8.58 -11.55 -19.24
C LEU A 187 -9.60 -12.36 -20.04
N LEU A 188 -10.74 -12.68 -19.43
CA LEU A 188 -11.83 -13.45 -20.08
C LEU A 188 -12.42 -12.69 -21.28
N ASN A 189 -12.71 -11.40 -21.10
CA ASN A 189 -13.26 -10.56 -22.18
C ASN A 189 -12.31 -10.48 -23.37
N LYS A 190 -10.99 -10.36 -23.13
CA LYS A 190 -9.99 -10.35 -24.19
C LYS A 190 -9.93 -11.66 -24.96
N LYS A 191 -10.03 -12.81 -24.26
CA LYS A 191 -10.09 -14.13 -24.90
C LYS A 191 -11.34 -14.30 -25.75
N THR A 192 -12.51 -13.87 -25.23
CA THR A 192 -13.79 -13.96 -25.97
C THR A 192 -13.78 -13.11 -27.25
N SER A 193 -13.24 -11.88 -27.18
CA SER A 193 -13.14 -11.01 -28.35
C SER A 193 -12.21 -11.58 -29.45
N LEU A 194 -11.13 -12.24 -29.06
CA LEU A 194 -10.22 -12.91 -30.00
C LEU A 194 -10.90 -14.09 -30.72
N ILE A 195 -11.71 -14.88 -30.00
CA ILE A 195 -12.43 -16.01 -30.57
C ILE A 195 -13.53 -15.54 -31.53
N SER A 196 -14.22 -14.44 -31.23
CA SER A 196 -15.28 -13.88 -32.07
C SER A 196 -14.77 -13.19 -33.35
N SER A 197 -13.46 -12.94 -33.44
CA SER A 197 -12.84 -12.32 -34.61
C SER A 197 -12.21 -13.35 -35.59
N LEU A 198 -12.29 -14.63 -35.27
CA LEU A 198 -11.89 -15.76 -36.13
C LEU A 198 -13.09 -16.35 -36.86
#